data_6c52cb8760a173b60e6367375ff0dcf9
#
_entry.id   6c52cb8760a173b60e6367375ff0dcf9
#
_cell.length_a   1.000
_cell.length_b   1.000
_cell.length_c   1.000
_cell.angle_alpha   90.00
_cell.angle_beta   90.00
_cell.angle_gamma   90.00
#
_symmetry.space_group_name_H-M   'P 1'
#
loop_
_entity.id
_entity.type
_entity.pdbx_description
1 polymer ?
#
loop_
_entity_poly.entity_id
_entity_poly.type
_entity_poly.pdbx_seq_one_letter_code
_entity_poly.pdbx_strand_id
1 'polypeptide(L)'
;MTMPDQEKEKTAPTNPVTETSTPASPPAALATAAKTATPIEDASSQYFYGEPLVGFDPSEITGNLIVIEGMDGSGRSTQIALLQEWLESEGFAVQTSGLRRSNLVGRDIDELLAKNAATRLTLALMYATDFFDQVEHRILPALRSGTIVLADRFIFTLIARGVVRGINRDYMSGLYAMALRPHLTFWLNVRPETAFGREFKKAQAISYWEAGRDMSLSHDLYWSFIRYQTMIKREFEVMAKKHNFLELDGEASVSTVNKQLRQRIAEQLGIRATKYAPSVALAHLWR
;
A
#
# COMPACT_ATOMS: atom_id res chain seq x y z
N MET A 1 0.93 -71.29 -0.51
CA MET A 1 1.88 -72.09 0.30
C MET A 1 2.20 -71.23 1.52
N THR A 2 1.49 -71.60 2.58
CA THR A 2 1.80 -71.57 4.02
C THR A 2 2.12 -70.21 4.69
N MET A 3 1.13 -69.71 5.38
CA MET A 3 1.26 -69.27 6.77
C MET A 3 1.67 -70.43 7.65
N PRO A 4 2.10 -70.35 8.94
CA PRO A 4 1.62 -69.54 10.10
C PRO A 4 2.81 -69.00 10.95
N ASP A 5 2.75 -68.45 12.14
CA ASP A 5 1.97 -68.52 13.35
C ASP A 5 2.39 -67.46 14.37
N GLN A 6 1.41 -66.84 15.04
CA GLN A 6 1.09 -66.81 16.46
C GLN A 6 2.12 -66.32 17.51
N GLU A 7 1.64 -65.31 18.20
CA GLU A 7 1.40 -65.19 19.68
C GLU A 7 2.59 -64.89 20.58
N LYS A 8 2.49 -63.78 21.30
CA LYS A 8 2.36 -63.86 22.81
C LYS A 8 2.04 -62.50 23.43
N GLU A 9 0.84 -62.47 23.94
CA GLU A 9 0.33 -61.64 25.01
C GLU A 9 1.27 -61.60 26.20
N LYS A 10 1.53 -60.45 26.83
CA LYS A 10 1.98 -60.35 28.23
C LYS A 10 1.34 -59.18 28.93
N THR A 11 0.48 -59.55 29.82
CA THR A 11 -0.27 -58.91 30.87
C THR A 11 0.52 -57.84 31.66
N ALA A 12 -0.21 -56.83 32.06
CA ALA A 12 0.13 -55.81 33.04
C ALA A 12 0.33 -56.34 34.46
N PRO A 13 0.92 -55.53 35.34
CA PRO A 13 0.40 -55.46 36.68
C PRO A 13 -0.08 -54.05 37.06
N THR A 14 -1.27 -54.01 37.57
CA THR A 14 -1.89 -52.98 38.41
C THR A 14 -1.11 -52.79 39.70
N ASN A 15 -0.92 -51.51 40.11
CA ASN A 15 -0.73 -51.12 41.49
C ASN A 15 -1.21 -49.66 41.74
N PRO A 16 -1.42 -49.29 43.02
CA PRO A 16 -2.72 -48.78 43.43
C PRO A 16 -2.77 -47.25 43.65
N VAL A 17 -4.00 -46.81 43.77
CA VAL A 17 -4.43 -45.47 44.16
C VAL A 17 -3.86 -45.08 45.52
N THR A 18 -3.17 -43.94 45.61
CA THR A 18 -2.94 -43.19 46.85
C THR A 18 -3.19 -41.73 46.69
N GLU A 19 -4.24 -41.32 47.35
CA GLU A 19 -4.53 -40.10 48.09
C GLU A 19 -4.15 -38.73 47.50
N THR A 20 -5.20 -38.00 47.32
CA THR A 20 -5.41 -36.54 47.30
C THR A 20 -4.40 -35.73 48.11
N SER A 21 -3.68 -34.87 47.43
CA SER A 21 -3.10 -33.67 48.05
C SER A 21 -3.59 -32.44 47.28
N THR A 22 -4.39 -31.65 47.96
CA THR A 22 -4.85 -30.31 47.56
C THR A 22 -3.64 -29.41 47.27
N PRO A 23 -3.57 -28.73 46.12
CA PRO A 23 -2.54 -27.72 45.92
C PRO A 23 -2.86 -26.45 46.72
N ALA A 24 -1.88 -26.05 47.52
CA ALA A 24 -1.89 -24.80 48.28
C ALA A 24 -2.08 -23.59 47.41
N SER A 25 -2.92 -22.66 47.86
CA SER A 25 -3.11 -21.35 47.28
C SER A 25 -1.78 -20.55 47.19
N PRO A 26 -1.48 -19.89 46.11
CA PRO A 26 -0.30 -19.01 46.03
C PRO A 26 -0.46 -17.78 46.93
N PRO A 27 0.64 -17.23 47.46
CA PRO A 27 0.58 -16.12 48.41
C PRO A 27 0.09 -14.84 47.73
N ALA A 28 -0.83 -14.17 48.43
CA ALA A 28 -1.39 -12.87 48.08
C ALA A 28 -0.32 -11.75 48.28
N ALA A 29 0.59 -11.58 47.33
CA ALA A 29 1.52 -10.47 47.33
C ALA A 29 2.03 -10.15 45.89
N LEU A 30 1.11 -9.83 44.94
CA LEU A 30 1.46 -9.19 43.65
C LEU A 30 0.23 -8.48 43.06
N ALA A 31 -0.56 -7.86 43.95
CA ALA A 31 -1.68 -7.03 43.54
C ALA A 31 -1.43 -5.60 44.02
N THR A 32 -0.37 -4.93 43.53
CA THR A 32 -0.27 -3.47 43.66
C THR A 32 0.82 -2.96 42.70
N ALA A 33 0.49 -2.81 41.44
CA ALA A 33 1.06 -1.86 40.49
C ALA A 33 0.35 -1.97 39.11
N ALA A 34 -0.95 -2.06 39.07
CA ALA A 34 -1.68 -1.62 37.90
C ALA A 34 -1.83 -0.11 38.01
N LYS A 35 -0.73 0.62 37.76
CA LYS A 35 -0.83 2.03 37.38
C LYS A 35 -1.61 2.06 36.09
N THR A 36 -2.75 2.73 36.14
CA THR A 36 -3.57 3.18 35.04
C THR A 36 -2.69 3.61 33.85
N ALA A 37 -2.42 2.66 32.95
CA ALA A 37 -1.99 2.99 31.61
C ALA A 37 -3.22 3.65 30.96
N THR A 38 -3.16 4.95 30.79
CA THR A 38 -4.04 5.67 29.87
C THR A 38 -4.03 4.94 28.56
N PRO A 39 -5.20 4.72 27.89
CA PRO A 39 -5.22 3.94 26.66
C PRO A 39 -4.31 4.59 25.62
N ILE A 40 -3.29 3.85 25.19
CA ILE A 40 -2.40 4.21 24.07
C ILE A 40 -3.20 4.23 22.74
N GLU A 41 -4.47 3.84 22.79
CA GLU A 41 -5.33 3.68 21.62
C GLU A 41 -5.62 4.98 20.84
N ASP A 42 -5.51 6.16 21.44
CA ASP A 42 -5.91 7.40 20.75
C ASP A 42 -4.79 8.08 19.96
N ALA A 43 -3.54 7.91 20.34
CA ALA A 43 -2.40 8.51 19.63
C ALA A 43 -1.99 7.73 18.37
N SER A 44 -2.14 6.41 18.36
CA SER A 44 -1.70 5.56 17.23
C SER A 44 -2.67 5.62 16.04
N SER A 45 -3.97 5.79 16.28
CA SER A 45 -4.99 5.91 15.24
C SER A 45 -4.80 7.15 14.36
N GLN A 46 -4.05 8.14 14.83
CA GLN A 46 -3.67 9.32 14.05
C GLN A 46 -2.66 8.97 12.95
N TYR A 47 -1.74 8.02 13.20
CA TYR A 47 -0.63 7.71 12.31
C TYR A 47 -0.87 6.48 11.42
N PHE A 48 -1.79 5.59 11.81
CA PHE A 48 -2.07 4.34 11.09
C PHE A 48 -3.54 4.23 10.72
N TYR A 49 -3.85 3.37 9.76
CA TYR A 49 -5.24 3.07 9.39
C TYR A 49 -5.94 2.11 10.36
N GLY A 50 -5.18 1.39 11.17
CA GLY A 50 -5.62 0.49 12.23
C GLY A 50 -4.51 0.31 13.26
N GLU A 51 -4.02 -0.92 13.44
CA GLU A 51 -2.97 -1.25 14.41
C GLU A 51 -1.63 -0.57 14.08
N PRO A 52 -0.93 -0.02 15.07
CA PRO A 52 0.40 0.56 14.87
C PRO A 52 1.45 -0.53 14.60
N LEU A 53 2.52 -0.17 13.90
CA LEU A 53 3.71 -1.01 13.81
C LEU A 53 4.38 -1.12 15.19
N VAL A 54 4.84 -2.33 15.52
CA VAL A 54 5.52 -2.59 16.79
C VAL A 54 6.79 -1.73 16.90
N GLY A 55 6.95 -1.03 18.03
CA GLY A 55 8.09 -0.15 18.27
C GLY A 55 8.08 1.16 17.49
N PHE A 56 6.93 1.57 16.94
CA PHE A 56 6.78 2.87 16.30
C PHE A 56 6.68 3.98 17.34
N ASP A 57 7.55 4.99 17.21
CA ASP A 57 7.49 6.24 17.97
C ASP A 57 7.15 7.40 17.02
N PRO A 58 5.96 8.02 17.16
CA PRO A 58 5.58 9.16 16.34
C PRO A 58 6.54 10.34 16.38
N SER A 59 7.24 10.55 17.51
CA SER A 59 8.18 11.66 17.69
C SER A 59 9.41 11.56 16.78
N GLU A 60 9.72 10.36 16.27
CA GLU A 60 10.82 10.14 15.34
C GLU A 60 10.48 10.54 13.90
N ILE A 61 9.20 10.76 13.57
CA ILE A 61 8.77 11.09 12.21
C ILE A 61 8.86 12.59 11.99
N THR A 62 9.92 13.01 11.31
CA THR A 62 10.18 14.41 10.98
C THR A 62 10.00 14.72 9.49
N GLY A 63 9.96 13.69 8.64
CA GLY A 63 9.72 13.80 7.21
C GLY A 63 8.22 13.79 6.85
N ASN A 64 7.92 13.95 5.57
CA ASN A 64 6.55 13.97 5.06
C ASN A 64 6.30 12.84 4.07
N LEU A 65 5.21 12.09 4.26
CA LEU A 65 4.72 11.10 3.31
C LEU A 65 3.63 11.73 2.43
N ILE A 66 3.89 11.83 1.14
CA ILE A 66 3.00 12.40 0.14
C ILE A 66 2.70 11.33 -0.91
N VAL A 67 1.43 11.06 -1.11
CA VAL A 67 0.96 10.00 -1.98
C VAL A 67 0.22 10.58 -3.18
N ILE A 68 0.51 10.08 -4.38
CA ILE A 68 -0.24 10.37 -5.59
C ILE A 68 -0.89 9.08 -6.09
N GLU A 69 -2.21 9.07 -6.06
CA GLU A 69 -3.07 7.97 -6.49
C GLU A 69 -3.77 8.28 -7.83
N GLY A 70 -4.26 7.26 -8.45
CA GLY A 70 -5.01 7.33 -9.70
C GLY A 70 -4.89 6.05 -10.53
N MET A 71 -5.74 5.92 -11.55
CA MET A 71 -5.73 4.77 -12.44
C MET A 71 -4.48 4.75 -13.34
N ASP A 72 -4.24 3.63 -14.03
CA ASP A 72 -3.19 3.55 -15.05
C ASP A 72 -3.43 4.61 -16.15
N GLY A 73 -2.37 5.30 -16.59
CA GLY A 73 -2.47 6.42 -17.54
C GLY A 73 -2.95 7.76 -16.95
N SER A 74 -3.11 7.90 -15.63
CA SER A 74 -3.55 9.17 -15.02
C SER A 74 -2.48 10.27 -14.98
N GLY A 75 -1.20 9.94 -15.24
CA GLY A 75 -0.10 10.91 -15.26
C GLY A 75 0.71 11.00 -13.96
N ARG A 76 0.47 10.10 -12.99
CA ARG A 76 1.18 10.09 -11.69
C ARG A 76 2.70 10.14 -11.81
N SER A 77 3.29 9.20 -12.57
CA SER A 77 4.76 9.09 -12.66
C SER A 77 5.39 10.35 -13.25
N THR A 78 4.70 11.03 -14.18
CA THR A 78 5.10 12.35 -14.70
C THR A 78 5.12 13.38 -13.58
N GLN A 79 4.07 13.44 -12.77
CA GLN A 79 3.99 14.39 -11.65
C GLN A 79 5.01 14.08 -10.56
N ILE A 80 5.25 12.80 -10.23
CA ILE A 80 6.28 12.39 -9.26
C ILE A 80 7.67 12.88 -9.70
N ALA A 81 8.04 12.69 -10.97
CA ALA A 81 9.35 13.13 -11.48
C ALA A 81 9.50 14.65 -11.38
N LEU A 82 8.47 15.41 -11.78
CA LEU A 82 8.48 16.88 -11.72
C LEU A 82 8.47 17.40 -10.28
N LEU A 83 7.76 16.75 -9.36
CA LEU A 83 7.74 17.12 -7.95
C LEU A 83 9.05 16.80 -7.25
N GLN A 84 9.67 15.68 -7.57
CA GLN A 84 10.98 15.33 -7.03
C GLN A 84 12.00 16.41 -7.40
N GLU A 85 12.12 16.76 -8.69
CA GLU A 85 13.05 17.80 -9.14
C GLU A 85 12.77 19.15 -8.46
N TRP A 86 11.49 19.54 -8.34
CA TRP A 86 11.13 20.78 -7.67
C TRP A 86 11.53 20.77 -6.18
N LEU A 87 11.18 19.72 -5.43
CA LEU A 87 11.51 19.64 -4.00
C LEU A 87 13.02 19.60 -3.75
N GLU A 88 13.77 18.88 -4.59
CA GLU A 88 15.23 18.87 -4.53
C GLU A 88 15.81 20.26 -4.82
N SER A 89 15.23 21.03 -5.76
CA SER A 89 15.63 22.42 -6.02
C SER A 89 15.31 23.39 -4.88
N GLU A 90 14.31 23.07 -4.06
CA GLU A 90 13.99 23.80 -2.81
C GLU A 90 14.87 23.35 -1.61
N GLY A 91 15.79 22.40 -1.82
CA GLY A 91 16.73 21.92 -0.80
C GLY A 91 16.24 20.75 0.05
N PHE A 92 15.15 20.11 -0.30
CA PHE A 92 14.65 18.93 0.42
C PHE A 92 15.31 17.64 -0.08
N ALA A 93 15.61 16.74 0.85
CA ALA A 93 15.89 15.35 0.51
C ALA A 93 14.58 14.65 0.09
N VAL A 94 14.59 13.97 -1.04
CA VAL A 94 13.39 13.30 -1.57
C VAL A 94 13.69 11.84 -1.87
N GLN A 95 12.78 10.97 -1.46
CA GLN A 95 12.79 9.55 -1.80
C GLN A 95 11.48 9.17 -2.48
N THR A 96 11.58 8.44 -3.59
CA THR A 96 10.39 7.91 -4.25
C THR A 96 10.10 6.48 -3.79
N SER A 97 8.82 6.15 -3.66
CA SER A 97 8.30 4.81 -3.41
C SER A 97 7.20 4.48 -4.44
N GLY A 98 6.76 3.23 -4.47
CA GLY A 98 5.70 2.78 -5.39
C GLY A 98 5.60 1.27 -5.38
N LEU A 99 4.73 0.70 -6.22
CA LEU A 99 4.52 -0.74 -6.25
C LEU A 99 5.70 -1.47 -6.90
N ARG A 100 5.97 -2.70 -6.43
CA ARG A 100 7.00 -3.62 -6.95
C ARG A 100 8.43 -3.08 -6.84
N ARG A 101 8.69 -2.28 -5.79
CA ARG A 101 10.01 -1.69 -5.54
C ARG A 101 10.73 -2.30 -4.34
N SER A 102 10.15 -3.31 -3.70
CA SER A 102 10.80 -4.12 -2.69
C SER A 102 11.94 -4.92 -3.31
N ASN A 103 13.07 -4.98 -2.60
CA ASN A 103 14.18 -5.85 -2.98
C ASN A 103 13.88 -7.33 -2.70
N LEU A 104 12.91 -7.60 -1.83
CA LEU A 104 12.54 -8.93 -1.40
C LEU A 104 11.70 -9.67 -2.45
N VAL A 105 10.61 -9.04 -2.93
CA VAL A 105 9.60 -9.71 -3.77
C VAL A 105 9.25 -8.95 -5.05
N GLY A 106 9.79 -7.76 -5.28
CA GLY A 106 9.41 -6.94 -6.42
C GLY A 106 9.61 -7.64 -7.77
N ARG A 107 10.75 -8.33 -7.94
CA ARG A 107 11.06 -9.11 -9.15
C ARG A 107 10.15 -10.31 -9.33
N ASP A 108 9.81 -11.01 -8.23
CA ASP A 108 8.92 -12.17 -8.27
C ASP A 108 7.51 -11.75 -8.70
N ILE A 109 7.03 -10.58 -8.24
CA ILE A 109 5.76 -10.02 -8.70
C ILE A 109 5.82 -9.73 -10.21
N ASP A 110 6.88 -9.12 -10.71
CA ASP A 110 7.03 -8.84 -12.15
C ASP A 110 7.03 -10.13 -12.98
N GLU A 111 7.70 -11.17 -12.53
CA GLU A 111 7.68 -12.48 -13.19
C GLU A 111 6.30 -13.14 -13.18
N LEU A 112 5.59 -13.12 -12.06
CA LEU A 112 4.22 -13.64 -11.95
C LEU A 112 3.26 -12.91 -12.89
N LEU A 113 3.39 -11.59 -12.97
CA LEU A 113 2.59 -10.76 -13.86
C LEU A 113 2.90 -11.05 -15.33
N ALA A 114 4.18 -11.17 -15.70
CA ALA A 114 4.62 -11.47 -17.06
C ALA A 114 4.13 -12.84 -17.54
N LYS A 115 4.10 -13.83 -16.64
CA LYS A 115 3.64 -15.20 -16.93
C LYS A 115 2.10 -15.35 -16.85
N ASN A 116 1.37 -14.31 -16.42
CA ASN A 116 -0.06 -14.36 -16.09
C ASN A 116 -0.43 -15.53 -15.15
N ALA A 117 0.48 -15.88 -14.24
CA ALA A 117 0.40 -17.07 -13.38
C ALA A 117 -0.16 -16.79 -11.97
N ALA A 118 -0.38 -15.53 -11.62
CA ALA A 118 -0.83 -15.16 -10.29
C ALA A 118 -2.33 -15.36 -10.12
N THR A 119 -2.73 -15.94 -8.98
CA THR A 119 -4.13 -15.90 -8.53
C THR A 119 -4.40 -14.59 -7.79
N ARG A 120 -5.69 -14.23 -7.66
CA ARG A 120 -6.10 -12.95 -7.07
C ARG A 120 -5.56 -12.73 -5.66
N LEU A 121 -5.72 -13.74 -4.79
CA LEU A 121 -5.30 -13.66 -3.40
C LEU A 121 -3.77 -13.69 -3.28
N THR A 122 -3.10 -14.59 -4.00
CA THR A 122 -1.62 -14.66 -4.00
C THR A 122 -1.02 -13.33 -4.43
N LEU A 123 -1.57 -12.71 -5.49
CA LEU A 123 -1.09 -11.41 -5.97
C LEU A 123 -1.31 -10.30 -4.92
N ALA A 124 -2.47 -10.31 -4.23
CA ALA A 124 -2.75 -9.34 -3.17
C ALA A 124 -1.76 -9.48 -2.00
N LEU A 125 -1.45 -10.71 -1.57
CA LEU A 125 -0.47 -10.98 -0.50
C LEU A 125 0.96 -10.62 -0.92
N MET A 126 1.35 -10.92 -2.15
CA MET A 126 2.66 -10.51 -2.68
C MET A 126 2.82 -8.98 -2.70
N TYR A 127 1.79 -8.26 -3.14
CA TYR A 127 1.79 -6.79 -3.06
C TYR A 127 1.81 -6.27 -1.62
N ALA A 128 1.17 -6.95 -0.67
CA ALA A 128 1.25 -6.57 0.73
C ALA A 128 2.67 -6.76 1.27
N THR A 129 3.33 -7.86 0.93
CA THR A 129 4.73 -8.11 1.27
C THR A 129 5.65 -7.04 0.66
N ASP A 130 5.48 -6.72 -0.64
CA ASP A 130 6.22 -5.64 -1.32
C ASP A 130 6.03 -4.29 -0.60
N PHE A 131 4.80 -4.00 -0.19
CA PHE A 131 4.45 -2.76 0.49
C PHE A 131 5.12 -2.66 1.87
N PHE A 132 4.96 -3.67 2.73
CA PHE A 132 5.51 -3.62 4.09
C PHE A 132 7.04 -3.71 4.12
N ASP A 133 7.67 -4.47 3.24
CA ASP A 133 9.12 -4.44 3.09
C ASP A 133 9.63 -3.03 2.76
N GLN A 134 8.93 -2.30 1.87
CA GLN A 134 9.26 -0.91 1.59
C GLN A 134 8.97 0.02 2.78
N VAL A 135 7.88 -0.21 3.54
CA VAL A 135 7.57 0.58 4.74
C VAL A 135 8.71 0.47 5.74
N GLU A 136 9.14 -0.74 6.07
CA GLU A 136 10.14 -1.00 7.11
C GLU A 136 11.55 -0.58 6.69
N HIS A 137 11.95 -0.88 5.44
CA HIS A 137 13.34 -0.70 4.99
C HIS A 137 13.60 0.59 4.21
N ARG A 138 12.57 1.32 3.81
CA ARG A 138 12.72 2.52 2.98
C ARG A 138 11.90 3.71 3.46
N ILE A 139 10.58 3.54 3.66
CA ILE A 139 9.68 4.66 3.95
C ILE A 139 9.93 5.17 5.38
N LEU A 140 9.87 4.31 6.38
CA LEU A 140 10.10 4.69 7.78
C LEU A 140 11.50 5.27 8.02
N PRO A 141 12.61 4.65 7.56
CA PRO A 141 13.93 5.25 7.71
C PRO A 141 14.06 6.63 7.06
N ALA A 142 13.46 6.82 5.87
CA ALA A 142 13.44 8.11 5.19
C ALA A 142 12.66 9.17 5.98
N LEU A 143 11.47 8.82 6.48
CA LEU A 143 10.66 9.73 7.30
C LEU A 143 11.35 10.10 8.61
N ARG A 144 12.05 9.16 9.25
CA ARG A 144 12.86 9.41 10.45
C ARG A 144 14.03 10.36 10.20
N SER A 145 14.61 10.34 9.00
CA SER A 145 15.69 11.26 8.61
C SER A 145 15.22 12.63 8.11
N GLY A 146 13.92 12.93 8.18
CA GLY A 146 13.38 14.20 7.69
C GLY A 146 13.17 14.25 6.17
N THR A 147 13.35 13.13 5.48
CA THR A 147 13.19 13.05 4.03
C THR A 147 11.71 13.09 3.63
N ILE A 148 11.41 13.75 2.51
CA ILE A 148 10.08 13.71 1.89
C ILE A 148 9.96 12.43 1.07
N VAL A 149 8.96 11.59 1.38
CA VAL A 149 8.66 10.40 0.61
C VAL A 149 7.52 10.70 -0.37
N LEU A 150 7.79 10.60 -1.67
CA LEU A 150 6.81 10.68 -2.74
C LEU A 150 6.43 9.27 -3.19
N ALA A 151 5.19 8.85 -2.94
CA ALA A 151 4.69 7.53 -3.32
C ALA A 151 3.84 7.59 -4.58
N ASP A 152 4.31 6.94 -5.66
CA ASP A 152 3.53 6.65 -6.88
C ASP A 152 2.67 5.42 -6.62
N ARG A 153 1.45 5.61 -6.17
CA ARG A 153 0.53 4.62 -5.60
C ARG A 153 0.88 4.24 -4.16
N PHE A 154 -0.14 3.86 -3.45
CA PHE A 154 -0.07 3.43 -2.06
C PHE A 154 -1.09 2.30 -1.81
N ILE A 155 -1.51 2.11 -0.56
CA ILE A 155 -2.48 1.06 -0.21
C ILE A 155 -3.80 1.16 -0.99
N PHE A 156 -4.21 2.36 -1.39
CA PHE A 156 -5.52 2.57 -2.02
C PHE A 156 -5.60 1.93 -3.41
N THR A 157 -4.55 2.02 -4.22
CA THR A 157 -4.46 1.24 -5.46
C THR A 157 -4.54 -0.26 -5.19
N LEU A 158 -3.90 -0.76 -4.13
CA LEU A 158 -3.86 -2.19 -3.79
C LEU A 158 -5.23 -2.68 -3.31
N ILE A 159 -5.89 -1.89 -2.46
CA ILE A 159 -7.26 -2.16 -2.00
C ILE A 159 -8.22 -2.15 -3.19
N ALA A 160 -8.20 -1.11 -4.04
CA ALA A 160 -9.06 -1.01 -5.22
C ALA A 160 -8.88 -2.23 -6.15
N ARG A 161 -7.65 -2.60 -6.47
CA ARG A 161 -7.33 -3.74 -7.34
C ARG A 161 -7.80 -5.08 -6.75
N GLY A 162 -7.68 -5.26 -5.44
CA GLY A 162 -8.15 -6.45 -4.74
C GLY A 162 -9.68 -6.54 -4.72
N VAL A 163 -10.36 -5.46 -4.34
CA VAL A 163 -11.83 -5.41 -4.25
C VAL A 163 -12.47 -5.61 -5.62
N VAL A 164 -11.97 -4.93 -6.65
CA VAL A 164 -12.48 -5.08 -8.03
C VAL A 164 -12.34 -6.52 -8.53
N ARG A 165 -11.32 -7.25 -8.10
CA ARG A 165 -11.12 -8.68 -8.40
C ARG A 165 -11.91 -9.62 -7.50
N GLY A 166 -12.78 -9.08 -6.62
CA GLY A 166 -13.70 -9.85 -5.79
C GLY A 166 -13.14 -10.30 -4.45
N ILE A 167 -12.02 -9.73 -3.98
CA ILE A 167 -11.56 -9.92 -2.61
C ILE A 167 -12.40 -9.03 -1.69
N ASN A 168 -12.78 -9.56 -0.51
CA ASN A 168 -13.56 -8.81 0.46
C ASN A 168 -12.87 -7.49 0.86
N ARG A 169 -13.64 -6.40 0.92
CA ARG A 169 -13.11 -5.06 1.22
C ARG A 169 -12.52 -4.96 2.62
N ASP A 170 -13.18 -5.54 3.62
CA ASP A 170 -12.71 -5.47 5.01
C ASP A 170 -11.42 -6.26 5.17
N TYR A 171 -11.33 -7.41 4.48
CA TYR A 171 -10.06 -8.16 4.42
C TYR A 171 -8.94 -7.32 3.80
N MET A 172 -9.19 -6.69 2.65
CA MET A 172 -8.18 -5.82 2.01
C MET A 172 -7.80 -4.62 2.89
N SER A 173 -8.78 -3.99 3.55
CA SER A 173 -8.52 -2.89 4.48
C SER A 173 -7.74 -3.36 5.70
N GLY A 174 -8.08 -4.51 6.26
CA GLY A 174 -7.37 -5.12 7.38
C GLY A 174 -5.94 -5.51 7.04
N LEU A 175 -5.69 -6.00 5.82
CA LEU A 175 -4.35 -6.34 5.34
C LEU A 175 -3.38 -5.13 5.37
N TYR A 176 -3.91 -3.92 5.20
CA TYR A 176 -3.14 -2.67 5.24
C TYR A 176 -3.41 -1.82 6.50
N ALA A 177 -3.95 -2.40 7.55
CA ALA A 177 -4.27 -1.68 8.79
C ALA A 177 -3.02 -1.02 9.42
N MET A 178 -1.87 -1.66 9.35
CA MET A 178 -0.58 -1.13 9.82
C MET A 178 0.09 -0.14 8.85
N ALA A 179 -0.58 0.28 7.77
CA ALA A 179 -0.02 1.29 6.88
C ALA A 179 -0.09 2.67 7.52
N LEU A 180 1.01 3.45 7.35
CA LEU A 180 1.06 4.84 7.78
C LEU A 180 0.02 5.68 7.04
N ARG A 181 -0.59 6.65 7.74
CA ARG A 181 -1.42 7.67 7.12
C ARG A 181 -0.53 8.71 6.45
N PRO A 182 -0.69 8.96 5.13
CA PRO A 182 0.05 10.01 4.46
C PRO A 182 -0.35 11.40 4.98
N HIS A 183 0.59 12.33 4.97
CA HIS A 183 0.34 13.75 5.25
C HIS A 183 -0.54 14.37 4.17
N LEU A 184 -0.34 13.97 2.90
CA LEU A 184 -1.17 14.36 1.78
C LEU A 184 -1.42 13.15 0.89
N THR A 185 -2.68 12.99 0.47
CA THR A 185 -3.06 12.02 -0.57
C THR A 185 -3.75 12.75 -1.70
N PHE A 186 -3.11 12.79 -2.85
CA PHE A 186 -3.69 13.33 -4.08
C PHE A 186 -4.30 12.21 -4.91
N TRP A 187 -5.42 12.50 -5.54
CA TRP A 187 -6.03 11.61 -6.52
C TRP A 187 -6.15 12.32 -7.87
N LEU A 188 -5.39 11.85 -8.86
CA LEU A 188 -5.51 12.32 -10.23
C LEU A 188 -6.71 11.62 -10.88
N ASN A 189 -7.84 12.32 -10.92
CA ASN A 189 -9.07 11.83 -11.50
C ASN A 189 -9.05 12.04 -13.01
N VAL A 190 -9.13 10.94 -13.78
CA VAL A 190 -9.11 10.93 -15.25
C VAL A 190 -10.25 10.05 -15.74
N ARG A 191 -10.75 10.30 -16.94
CA ARG A 191 -11.66 9.36 -17.61
C ARG A 191 -10.89 8.13 -18.11
N PRO A 192 -11.48 6.92 -18.05
CA PRO A 192 -10.84 5.71 -18.55
C PRO A 192 -10.39 5.82 -20.02
N GLU A 193 -11.14 6.53 -20.86
CA GLU A 193 -10.83 6.73 -22.28
C GLU A 193 -9.54 7.56 -22.46
N THR A 194 -9.41 8.62 -21.68
CA THR A 194 -8.20 9.46 -21.67
C THR A 194 -6.99 8.67 -21.16
N ALA A 195 -7.20 7.90 -20.10
CA ALA A 195 -6.18 7.02 -19.51
C ALA A 195 -5.70 5.96 -20.52
N PHE A 196 -6.62 5.30 -21.23
CA PHE A 196 -6.30 4.37 -22.31
C PHE A 196 -5.43 5.02 -23.39
N GLY A 197 -5.87 6.17 -23.89
CA GLY A 197 -5.14 6.91 -24.95
C GLY A 197 -3.72 7.28 -24.53
N ARG A 198 -3.52 7.68 -23.27
CA ARG A 198 -2.20 8.02 -22.71
C ARG A 198 -1.31 6.79 -22.57
N GLU A 199 -1.85 5.71 -22.00
CA GLU A 199 -1.08 4.48 -21.76
C GLU A 199 -0.70 3.81 -23.09
N PHE A 200 -1.62 3.76 -24.05
CA PHE A 200 -1.35 3.22 -25.38
C PHE A 200 -0.28 4.02 -26.14
N LYS A 201 -0.31 5.35 -26.04
CA LYS A 201 0.72 6.21 -26.65
C LYS A 201 2.11 5.99 -26.03
N LYS A 202 2.16 5.78 -24.72
CA LYS A 202 3.41 5.59 -23.97
C LYS A 202 4.06 4.25 -24.23
N ALA A 203 3.29 3.16 -24.15
CA ALA A 203 3.79 1.80 -24.18
C ALA A 203 3.56 1.07 -25.51
N GLN A 204 2.75 1.64 -26.42
CA GLN A 204 2.23 1.02 -27.66
C GLN A 204 1.51 -0.33 -27.41
N ALA A 205 1.27 -0.65 -26.14
CA ALA A 205 0.55 -1.82 -25.69
C ALA A 205 -0.10 -1.54 -24.33
N ILE A 206 -1.17 -2.25 -24.02
CA ILE A 206 -1.80 -2.27 -22.70
C ILE A 206 -1.51 -3.61 -22.06
N SER A 207 -1.02 -3.62 -20.83
CA SER A 207 -0.72 -4.87 -20.15
C SER A 207 -1.98 -5.68 -19.84
N TYR A 208 -1.84 -7.00 -19.75
CA TYR A 208 -2.91 -7.94 -19.44
C TYR A 208 -3.67 -7.53 -18.16
N TRP A 209 -2.93 -7.19 -17.11
CA TRP A 209 -3.45 -6.86 -15.78
C TRP A 209 -4.08 -5.46 -15.69
N GLU A 210 -3.54 -4.48 -16.43
CA GLU A 210 -4.08 -3.11 -16.52
C GLU A 210 -5.37 -3.05 -17.33
N ALA A 211 -5.52 -3.98 -18.27
CA ALA A 211 -6.75 -4.16 -19.02
C ALA A 211 -7.80 -5.03 -18.30
N GLY A 212 -7.49 -5.58 -17.11
CA GLY A 212 -8.41 -6.47 -16.40
C GLY A 212 -8.75 -7.75 -17.18
N ARG A 213 -7.83 -8.25 -18.01
CA ARG A 213 -8.05 -9.45 -18.85
C ARG A 213 -8.23 -10.71 -17.99
N ASP A 214 -7.64 -10.73 -16.81
CA ASP A 214 -7.82 -11.77 -15.79
C ASP A 214 -9.26 -11.89 -15.28
N MET A 215 -10.08 -10.87 -15.51
CA MET A 215 -11.48 -10.80 -15.08
C MET A 215 -12.49 -11.14 -16.18
N SER A 216 -12.02 -11.38 -17.41
CA SER A 216 -12.88 -11.71 -18.57
C SER A 216 -14.00 -10.68 -18.81
N LEU A 217 -13.74 -9.40 -18.60
CA LEU A 217 -14.73 -8.33 -18.71
C LEU A 217 -15.20 -8.07 -20.15
N SER A 218 -14.31 -8.30 -21.14
CA SER A 218 -14.61 -8.22 -22.57
C SER A 218 -13.57 -9.00 -23.37
N HIS A 219 -13.93 -9.49 -24.55
CA HIS A 219 -12.98 -10.04 -25.52
C HIS A 219 -12.14 -8.95 -26.19
N ASP A 220 -12.69 -7.75 -26.35
CA ASP A 220 -12.00 -6.58 -26.89
C ASP A 220 -11.14 -5.94 -25.81
N LEU A 221 -9.88 -5.59 -26.16
CA LEU A 221 -8.90 -5.03 -25.22
C LEU A 221 -9.31 -3.65 -24.69
N TYR A 222 -9.80 -2.77 -25.60
CA TYR A 222 -10.24 -1.44 -25.23
C TYR A 222 -11.40 -1.49 -24.25
N TRP A 223 -12.45 -2.25 -24.56
CA TRP A 223 -13.61 -2.39 -23.68
C TRP A 223 -13.30 -3.10 -22.37
N SER A 224 -12.36 -4.04 -22.38
CA SER A 224 -11.87 -4.66 -21.12
C SER A 224 -11.20 -3.63 -20.24
N PHE A 225 -10.28 -2.83 -20.79
CA PHE A 225 -9.61 -1.73 -20.06
C PHE A 225 -10.63 -0.72 -19.52
N ILE A 226 -11.53 -0.20 -20.38
CA ILE A 226 -12.53 0.79 -19.96
C ILE A 226 -13.38 0.27 -18.80
N ARG A 227 -13.88 -0.95 -18.89
CA ARG A 227 -14.70 -1.55 -17.81
C ARG A 227 -13.89 -1.70 -16.52
N TYR A 228 -12.69 -2.24 -16.61
CA TYR A 228 -11.82 -2.43 -15.46
C TYR A 228 -11.45 -1.11 -14.79
N GLN A 229 -10.97 -0.12 -15.54
CA GLN A 229 -10.58 1.17 -14.99
C GLN A 229 -11.79 1.98 -14.48
N THR A 230 -12.99 1.78 -15.03
CA THR A 230 -14.23 2.33 -14.48
C THR A 230 -14.53 1.75 -13.09
N MET A 231 -14.31 0.45 -12.89
CA MET A 231 -14.47 -0.19 -11.57
C MET A 231 -13.44 0.36 -10.57
N ILE A 232 -12.18 0.46 -10.98
CA ILE A 232 -11.10 1.06 -10.18
C ILE A 232 -11.42 2.50 -9.80
N LYS A 233 -11.90 3.32 -10.73
CA LYS A 233 -12.30 4.71 -10.48
C LYS A 233 -13.39 4.80 -9.40
N ARG A 234 -14.41 3.96 -9.47
CA ARG A 234 -15.48 3.91 -8.44
C ARG A 234 -14.93 3.58 -7.05
N GLU A 235 -13.95 2.70 -6.97
CA GLU A 235 -13.28 2.41 -5.70
C GLU A 235 -12.52 3.63 -5.17
N PHE A 236 -11.84 4.37 -6.02
CA PHE A 236 -11.19 5.63 -5.64
C PHE A 236 -12.21 6.69 -5.19
N GLU A 237 -13.35 6.82 -5.86
CA GLU A 237 -14.44 7.74 -5.45
C GLU A 237 -14.94 7.45 -4.02
N VAL A 238 -15.08 6.17 -3.67
CA VAL A 238 -15.47 5.75 -2.31
C VAL A 238 -14.38 6.08 -1.30
N MET A 239 -13.12 5.72 -1.61
CA MET A 239 -11.99 5.93 -0.71
C MET A 239 -11.62 7.41 -0.57
N ALA A 240 -11.73 8.19 -1.63
CA ALA A 240 -11.48 9.63 -1.62
C ALA A 240 -12.37 10.36 -0.61
N LYS A 241 -13.66 10.02 -0.58
CA LYS A 241 -14.61 10.56 0.40
C LYS A 241 -14.28 10.11 1.83
N LYS A 242 -13.95 8.82 2.01
CA LYS A 242 -13.68 8.24 3.32
C LYS A 242 -12.38 8.77 3.95
N HIS A 243 -11.36 9.04 3.10
CA HIS A 243 -10.01 9.37 3.56
C HIS A 243 -9.56 10.79 3.16
N ASN A 244 -10.52 11.65 2.76
CA ASN A 244 -10.28 13.08 2.44
C ASN A 244 -9.15 13.30 1.41
N PHE A 245 -9.18 12.59 0.27
CA PHE A 245 -8.20 12.81 -0.79
C PHE A 245 -8.34 14.21 -1.39
N LEU A 246 -7.23 14.78 -1.76
CA LEU A 246 -7.17 15.99 -2.58
C LEU A 246 -7.33 15.58 -4.05
N GLU A 247 -8.58 15.67 -4.53
CA GLU A 247 -8.90 15.36 -5.92
C GLU A 247 -8.41 16.48 -6.84
N LEU A 248 -7.74 16.08 -7.92
CA LEU A 248 -7.27 16.98 -8.98
C LEU A 248 -7.77 16.49 -10.33
N ASP A 249 -8.14 17.42 -11.20
CA ASP A 249 -8.49 17.13 -12.57
C ASP A 249 -7.23 16.68 -13.33
N GLY A 250 -7.06 15.38 -13.46
CA GLY A 250 -5.95 14.78 -14.19
C GLY A 250 -6.05 14.93 -15.72
N GLU A 251 -7.14 15.53 -16.24
CA GLU A 251 -7.28 15.85 -17.68
C GLU A 251 -6.71 17.22 -18.01
N ALA A 252 -6.48 18.07 -17.01
CA ALA A 252 -5.81 19.34 -17.20
C ALA A 252 -4.36 19.16 -17.69
N SER A 253 -3.74 20.24 -18.17
CA SER A 253 -2.36 20.20 -18.63
C SER A 253 -1.41 19.76 -17.50
N VAL A 254 -0.32 19.09 -17.86
CA VAL A 254 0.71 18.64 -16.90
C VAL A 254 1.16 19.80 -16.00
N SER A 255 1.39 20.98 -16.58
CA SER A 255 1.82 22.17 -15.84
C SER A 255 0.75 22.68 -14.86
N THR A 256 -0.53 22.60 -15.21
CA THR A 256 -1.64 23.00 -14.35
C THR A 256 -1.74 22.05 -13.14
N VAL A 257 -1.73 20.75 -13.38
CA VAL A 257 -1.77 19.74 -12.31
C VAL A 257 -0.55 19.90 -11.40
N ASN A 258 0.64 20.04 -11.97
CA ASN A 258 1.88 20.23 -11.20
C ASN A 258 1.83 21.49 -10.32
N LYS A 259 1.31 22.59 -10.84
CA LYS A 259 1.14 23.84 -10.07
C LYS A 259 0.24 23.63 -8.86
N GLN A 260 -0.90 22.94 -9.02
CA GLN A 260 -1.83 22.65 -7.93
C GLN A 260 -1.19 21.71 -6.88
N LEU A 261 -0.48 20.67 -7.31
CA LEU A 261 0.26 19.77 -6.42
C LEU A 261 1.30 20.55 -5.60
N ARG A 262 2.15 21.33 -6.24
CA ARG A 262 3.19 22.12 -5.58
C ARG A 262 2.61 23.12 -4.58
N GLN A 263 1.49 23.77 -4.91
CA GLN A 263 0.83 24.70 -4.00
C GLN A 263 0.40 23.98 -2.69
N ARG A 264 -0.27 22.85 -2.81
CA ARG A 264 -0.71 22.07 -1.63
C ARG A 264 0.45 21.49 -0.82
N ILE A 265 1.49 21.04 -1.51
CA ILE A 265 2.70 20.54 -0.84
C ILE A 265 3.43 21.68 -0.13
N ALA A 266 3.56 22.85 -0.75
CA ALA A 266 4.17 24.02 -0.12
C ALA A 266 3.41 24.49 1.14
N GLU A 267 2.06 24.49 1.08
CA GLU A 267 1.21 24.77 2.24
C GLU A 267 1.48 23.75 3.37
N GLN A 268 1.57 22.46 3.06
CA GLN A 268 1.87 21.41 4.04
C GLN A 268 3.25 21.56 4.68
N LEU A 269 4.26 21.94 3.87
CA LEU A 269 5.64 22.09 4.33
C LEU A 269 5.91 23.45 5.00
N GLY A 270 4.93 24.37 4.99
CA GLY A 270 5.10 25.73 5.50
C GLY A 270 6.09 26.58 4.69
N ILE A 271 6.27 26.28 3.40
CA ILE A 271 7.15 27.02 2.49
C ILE A 271 6.36 27.81 1.44
N ARG A 272 7.01 28.76 0.81
CA ARG A 272 6.41 29.48 -0.31
C ARG A 272 6.62 28.71 -1.60
N ALA A 273 5.54 28.38 -2.31
CA ALA A 273 5.65 27.77 -3.63
C ALA A 273 6.33 28.75 -4.60
N THR A 274 7.52 28.39 -5.06
CA THR A 274 8.28 29.20 -6.02
C THR A 274 7.80 28.98 -7.45
N LYS A 275 8.20 29.88 -8.38
CA LYS A 275 8.06 29.59 -9.81
C LYS A 275 9.00 28.45 -10.17
N TYR A 276 8.45 27.42 -10.78
CA TYR A 276 9.20 26.26 -11.23
C TYR A 276 9.04 26.06 -12.74
N ALA A 277 10.15 25.80 -13.39
CA ALA A 277 10.21 25.29 -14.74
C ALA A 277 11.13 24.07 -14.71
N PRO A 278 10.73 22.94 -15.32
CA PRO A 278 11.54 21.72 -15.27
C PRO A 278 12.88 21.91 -15.98
N SER A 279 13.88 21.15 -15.56
CA SER A 279 15.17 21.07 -16.25
C SER A 279 15.00 20.60 -17.70
N VAL A 280 16.07 20.73 -18.49
CA VAL A 280 16.09 20.24 -19.89
C VAL A 280 15.74 18.76 -19.96
N ALA A 281 16.16 17.97 -18.96
CA ALA A 281 15.89 16.52 -18.88
C ALA A 281 14.39 16.22 -18.78
N LEU A 282 13.62 17.03 -18.03
CA LEU A 282 12.18 16.83 -17.81
C LEU A 282 11.29 17.75 -18.65
N ALA A 283 11.87 18.66 -19.46
CA ALA A 283 11.10 19.61 -20.26
C ALA A 283 10.12 18.93 -21.23
N HIS A 284 10.44 17.73 -21.70
CA HIS A 284 9.56 16.93 -22.56
C HIS A 284 8.27 16.45 -21.85
N LEU A 285 8.25 16.39 -20.52
CA LEU A 285 7.08 16.02 -19.72
C LEU A 285 6.13 17.20 -19.49
N TRP A 286 6.60 18.43 -19.71
CA TRP A 286 5.87 19.65 -19.34
C TRP A 286 4.80 20.07 -20.35
N ARG A 287 4.80 19.47 -21.53
CA ARG A 287 3.91 19.83 -22.67
C ARG A 287 2.60 19.07 -22.66
#